data_452620b88796d30162239de066de5cf0
#
_entry.id   452620b88796d30162239de066de5cf0
#
_cell.length_a   1.000
_cell.length_b   1.000
_cell.length_c   1.000
_cell.angle_alpha   90.00
_cell.angle_beta   90.00
_cell.angle_gamma   90.00
#
_symmetry.space_group_name_H-M   'P 1'
#
loop_
_entity.id
_entity.type
_entity.pdbx_description
1 polymer ?
#
loop_
_entity_poly.entity_id
_entity_poly.type
_entity_poly.pdbx_seq_one_letter_code
_entity_poly.pdbx_strand_id
1 'polypeptide(L)'
;VIQTPVGTISLFGYTTPIPYPFGSERTGYLVTDMNAAVASARTSGAEVLVSPFADPIGRDAIVAWPGGIEMQLYWHTTAPHYAPFEAIPENRVYVSADAADAFVRDFVRFSHGTVESDDARAPGIEIGRPDETYRRIRVTSGFGRMTVLVTDGQLPYPYGRETTGYE
;
A
#
# COMPACT_ATOMS: atom_id res chain seq x y z
N VAL A 1 12.25 -14.88 6.91
CA VAL A 1 10.95 -14.38 7.37
C VAL A 1 11.00 -14.17 8.87
N ILE A 2 10.54 -13.03 9.33
CA ILE A 2 10.44 -12.67 10.75
C ILE A 2 8.96 -12.53 11.07
N GLN A 3 8.49 -13.27 12.06
CA GLN A 3 7.12 -13.13 12.57
C GLN A 3 7.11 -12.22 13.79
N THR A 4 6.17 -11.30 13.84
CA THR A 4 5.99 -10.35 14.93
C THR A 4 4.51 -10.28 15.31
N PRO A 5 4.16 -9.78 16.50
CA PRO A 5 2.76 -9.59 16.90
C PRO A 5 1.95 -8.68 15.95
N VAL A 6 2.63 -7.81 15.22
CA VAL A 6 2.02 -6.83 14.31
C VAL A 6 2.12 -7.22 12.83
N GLY A 7 2.63 -8.40 12.51
CA GLY A 7 2.70 -8.91 11.15
C GLY A 7 3.95 -9.70 10.82
N THR A 8 4.06 -10.07 9.56
CA THR A 8 5.20 -10.83 9.03
C THR A 8 6.07 -9.94 8.18
N ILE A 9 7.38 -9.99 8.42
CA ILE A 9 8.39 -9.30 7.61
C ILE A 9 9.14 -10.36 6.80
N SER A 10 9.13 -10.23 5.48
CA SER A 10 9.93 -11.03 4.57
C SER A 10 11.11 -10.19 4.06
N LEU A 11 12.32 -10.70 4.31
CA LEU A 11 13.55 -10.08 3.82
C LEU A 11 14.07 -10.89 2.62
N PHE A 12 14.28 -10.21 1.52
CA PHE A 12 14.82 -10.78 0.29
C PHE A 12 16.19 -10.17 0.02
N GLY A 13 17.23 -11.01 0.00
CA GLY A 13 18.58 -10.63 -0.38
C GLY A 13 18.82 -10.95 -1.85
N TYR A 14 19.34 -9.99 -2.61
CA TYR A 14 19.62 -10.15 -4.03
C TYR A 14 21.09 -9.92 -4.31
N THR A 15 21.65 -10.71 -5.20
CA THR A 15 23.04 -10.60 -5.63
C THR A 15 23.19 -9.95 -7.01
N THR A 16 22.09 -9.75 -7.71
CA THR A 16 22.04 -9.14 -9.04
C THR A 16 20.95 -8.07 -9.10
N PRO A 17 21.02 -7.08 -9.99
CA PRO A 17 19.97 -6.12 -10.21
C PRO A 17 18.64 -6.82 -10.54
N ILE A 18 17.55 -6.30 -10.01
CA ILE A 18 16.21 -6.85 -10.20
C ILE A 18 15.45 -5.92 -11.15
N PRO A 19 14.74 -6.48 -12.15
CA PRO A 19 13.99 -5.67 -13.10
C PRO A 19 12.77 -5.01 -12.42
N TYR A 20 12.46 -3.79 -12.84
CA TYR A 20 11.20 -3.13 -12.48
C TYR A 20 9.98 -4.00 -12.88
N PRO A 21 8.91 -4.11 -12.08
CA PRO A 21 8.66 -3.39 -10.82
C PRO A 21 9.15 -4.14 -9.56
N PHE A 22 9.92 -5.19 -9.70
CA PHE A 22 10.45 -5.95 -8.56
C PHE A 22 11.59 -5.18 -7.86
N GLY A 23 11.88 -5.57 -6.60
CA GLY A 23 13.02 -5.02 -5.83
C GLY A 23 12.72 -3.74 -5.06
N SER A 24 11.56 -3.13 -5.22
CA SER A 24 11.10 -2.02 -4.37
C SER A 24 10.40 -2.53 -3.12
N GLU A 25 10.47 -1.78 -2.04
CA GLU A 25 9.57 -1.97 -0.91
C GLU A 25 8.15 -1.71 -1.37
N ARG A 26 7.23 -2.61 -0.99
CA ARG A 26 5.81 -2.39 -1.22
C ARG A 26 4.98 -3.14 -0.21
N THR A 27 3.79 -2.63 0.03
CA THR A 27 2.80 -3.31 0.87
C THR A 27 2.13 -4.42 0.08
N GLY A 28 2.06 -5.60 0.70
CA GLY A 28 1.32 -6.73 0.19
C GLY A 28 -0.05 -6.86 0.87
N TYR A 29 -1.06 -7.15 0.08
CA TYR A 29 -2.42 -7.40 0.54
C TYR A 29 -2.85 -8.83 0.23
N LEU A 30 -3.20 -9.57 1.28
CA LEU A 30 -3.74 -10.92 1.15
C LEU A 30 -5.13 -10.87 0.54
N VAL A 31 -5.33 -11.64 -0.53
CA VAL A 31 -6.62 -11.79 -1.19
C VAL A 31 -7.07 -13.26 -1.15
N THR A 32 -8.37 -13.49 -1.22
CA THR A 32 -8.95 -14.84 -1.16
C THR A 32 -9.08 -15.50 -2.55
N ASP A 33 -9.12 -14.69 -3.60
CA ASP A 33 -9.13 -15.14 -5.01
C ASP A 33 -8.28 -14.16 -5.83
N MET A 34 -7.14 -14.60 -6.31
CA MET A 34 -6.19 -13.78 -7.06
C MET A 34 -6.77 -13.25 -8.37
N ASN A 35 -7.50 -14.08 -9.12
CA ASN A 35 -8.04 -13.66 -10.41
C ASN A 35 -9.16 -12.63 -10.24
N ALA A 36 -10.04 -12.86 -9.28
CA ALA A 36 -11.11 -11.92 -8.92
C ALA A 36 -10.53 -10.59 -8.39
N ALA A 37 -9.51 -10.64 -7.53
CA ALA A 37 -8.86 -9.46 -6.97
C ALA A 37 -8.19 -8.61 -8.07
N VAL A 38 -7.44 -9.22 -8.99
CA VAL A 38 -6.80 -8.50 -10.11
C VAL A 38 -7.84 -7.92 -11.07
N ALA A 39 -8.93 -8.65 -11.35
CA ALA A 39 -10.03 -8.13 -12.16
C ALA A 39 -10.72 -6.94 -11.49
N SER A 40 -10.96 -7.01 -10.17
CA SER A 40 -11.52 -5.93 -9.36
C SER A 40 -10.60 -4.71 -9.32
N ALA A 41 -9.30 -4.90 -9.10
CA ALA A 41 -8.33 -3.81 -9.12
C ALA A 41 -8.34 -3.07 -10.45
N ARG A 42 -8.29 -3.80 -11.57
CA ARG A 42 -8.37 -3.22 -12.93
C ARG A 42 -9.67 -2.45 -13.14
N THR A 43 -10.81 -3.02 -12.78
CA THR A 43 -12.12 -2.36 -12.91
C THR A 43 -12.22 -1.12 -12.03
N SER A 44 -11.50 -1.10 -10.91
CA SER A 44 -11.43 0.02 -10.00
C SER A 44 -10.46 1.12 -10.41
N GLY A 45 -9.65 0.92 -11.46
CA GLY A 45 -8.78 1.96 -12.01
C GLY A 45 -7.27 1.67 -11.86
N ALA A 46 -6.88 0.52 -11.33
CA ALA A 46 -5.47 0.13 -11.27
C ALA A 46 -4.95 -0.40 -12.61
N GLU A 47 -3.69 -0.10 -12.91
CA GLU A 47 -2.91 -0.79 -13.92
C GLU A 47 -2.36 -2.10 -13.36
N VAL A 48 -2.39 -3.17 -14.15
CA VAL A 48 -1.77 -4.44 -13.77
C VAL A 48 -0.36 -4.48 -14.35
N LEU A 49 0.64 -4.23 -13.51
CA LEU A 49 2.05 -4.23 -13.92
C LEU A 49 2.58 -5.65 -14.09
N VAL A 50 2.20 -6.55 -13.20
CA VAL A 50 2.55 -7.98 -13.27
C VAL A 50 1.29 -8.79 -13.11
N SER A 51 0.96 -9.57 -14.14
CA SER A 51 -0.16 -10.51 -14.12
C SER A 51 0.07 -11.61 -13.07
N PRO A 52 -1.00 -12.27 -12.59
CA PRO A 52 -0.86 -13.33 -11.61
C PRO A 52 0.15 -14.40 -12.01
N PHE A 53 1.12 -14.64 -11.16
CA PHE A 53 2.14 -15.69 -11.33
C PHE A 53 2.23 -16.57 -10.08
N ALA A 54 2.73 -17.78 -10.24
CA ALA A 54 2.95 -18.68 -9.13
C ALA A 54 4.29 -18.37 -8.45
N ASP A 55 4.29 -18.39 -7.13
CA ASP A 55 5.48 -18.41 -6.29
C ASP A 55 5.53 -19.72 -5.46
N PRO A 56 6.58 -19.96 -4.65
CA PRO A 56 6.70 -21.21 -3.90
C PRO A 56 5.59 -21.48 -2.88
N ILE A 57 4.88 -20.46 -2.42
CA ILE A 57 3.86 -20.58 -1.38
C ILE A 57 2.46 -20.15 -1.82
N GLY A 58 2.33 -19.61 -3.03
CA GLY A 58 1.04 -19.13 -3.50
C GLY A 58 1.05 -18.54 -4.90
N ARG A 59 0.42 -17.39 -5.01
CA ARG A 59 0.36 -16.59 -6.24
C ARG A 59 0.47 -15.11 -5.87
N ASP A 60 1.16 -14.37 -6.72
CA ASP A 60 1.36 -12.94 -6.60
C ASP A 60 0.94 -12.19 -7.87
N ALA A 61 0.59 -10.93 -7.71
CA ALA A 61 0.41 -9.96 -8.79
C ALA A 61 0.84 -8.58 -8.30
N ILE A 62 1.22 -7.68 -9.23
CA ILE A 62 1.57 -6.30 -8.89
C ILE A 62 0.65 -5.38 -9.67
N VAL A 63 0.04 -4.44 -8.95
CA VAL A 63 -0.84 -3.41 -9.50
C VAL A 63 -0.31 -2.03 -9.15
N ALA A 64 -0.57 -1.05 -10.01
CA ALA A 64 -0.27 0.37 -9.76
C ALA A 64 -1.56 1.19 -9.78
N TRP A 65 -1.76 1.97 -8.75
CA TRP A 65 -2.86 2.93 -8.61
C TRP A 65 -2.49 4.30 -9.18
N PRO A 66 -3.46 5.20 -9.42
CA PRO A 66 -3.18 6.58 -9.78
C PRO A 66 -2.14 7.21 -8.86
N GLY A 67 -1.20 7.95 -9.43
CA GLY A 67 -0.04 8.48 -8.69
C GLY A 67 1.15 7.53 -8.64
N GLY A 68 1.08 6.35 -9.29
CA GLY A 68 2.17 5.39 -9.34
C GLY A 68 2.35 4.58 -8.05
N ILE A 69 1.31 4.48 -7.23
CA ILE A 69 1.36 3.71 -5.98
C ILE A 69 1.26 2.22 -6.30
N GLU A 70 2.37 1.51 -6.16
CA GLU A 70 2.45 0.08 -6.40
C GLU A 70 2.01 -0.72 -5.16
N MET A 71 1.24 -1.77 -5.40
CA MET A 71 0.81 -2.72 -4.38
C MET A 71 0.97 -4.15 -4.89
N GLN A 72 1.38 -5.06 -4.00
CA GLN A 72 1.39 -6.48 -4.27
C GLN A 72 0.06 -7.08 -3.78
N LEU A 73 -0.60 -7.85 -4.63
CA LEU A 73 -1.69 -8.74 -4.23
C LEU A 73 -1.10 -10.13 -4.11
N TYR A 74 -1.37 -10.81 -3.00
CA TYR A 74 -0.88 -12.17 -2.80
C TYR A 74 -1.96 -13.11 -2.27
N TRP A 75 -1.86 -14.38 -2.64
CA TRP A 75 -2.77 -15.44 -2.23
C TRP A 75 -1.96 -16.68 -1.87
N HIS A 76 -2.22 -17.25 -0.71
CA HIS A 76 -1.56 -18.47 -0.28
C HIS A 76 -2.32 -19.71 -0.74
N THR A 77 -1.62 -20.67 -1.32
CA THR A 77 -2.16 -22.00 -1.68
C THR A 77 -2.45 -22.85 -0.44
N THR A 78 -1.77 -22.54 0.67
CA THR A 78 -1.98 -23.13 1.99
C THR A 78 -2.31 -22.02 2.96
N ALA A 79 -3.35 -22.18 3.78
CA ALA A 79 -3.71 -21.18 4.77
C ALA A 79 -2.50 -20.87 5.67
N PRO A 80 -2.09 -19.60 5.78
CA PRO A 80 -0.95 -19.26 6.61
C PRO A 80 -1.28 -19.48 8.10
N HIS A 81 -0.36 -20.06 8.83
CA HIS A 81 -0.45 -20.21 10.28
C HIS A 81 0.10 -18.95 10.97
N TYR A 82 -0.60 -17.82 10.82
CA TYR A 82 -0.25 -16.59 11.54
C TYR A 82 -1.07 -16.49 12.83
N ALA A 83 -0.46 -15.97 13.88
CA ALA A 83 -1.24 -15.45 15.00
C ALA A 83 -2.08 -14.27 14.52
N PRO A 84 -3.28 -14.05 15.08
CA PRO A 84 -4.03 -12.82 14.81
C PRO A 84 -3.16 -11.59 15.14
N PHE A 85 -3.31 -10.53 14.35
CA PHE A 85 -2.64 -9.27 14.66
C PHE A 85 -3.15 -8.70 15.98
N GLU A 86 -2.25 -8.22 16.80
CA GLU A 86 -2.60 -7.49 18.02
C GLU A 86 -2.95 -6.02 17.72
N ALA A 87 -2.50 -5.52 16.56
CA ALA A 87 -2.77 -4.16 16.10
C ALA A 87 -3.13 -4.16 14.60
N ILE A 88 -3.91 -3.17 14.20
CA ILE A 88 -4.25 -2.96 12.79
C ILE A 88 -3.09 -2.19 12.14
N PRO A 89 -2.41 -2.75 11.13
CA PRO A 89 -1.35 -2.04 10.43
C PRO A 89 -1.88 -0.76 9.75
N GLU A 90 -1.07 0.26 9.73
CA GLU A 90 -1.33 1.50 9.01
C GLU A 90 -0.28 1.70 7.92
N ASN A 91 -0.72 1.83 6.69
CA ASN A 91 0.13 2.20 5.56
C ASN A 91 0.11 3.70 5.35
N ARG A 92 1.27 4.27 5.08
CA ARG A 92 1.43 5.67 4.68
C ARG A 92 1.91 5.73 3.25
N VAL A 93 1.12 6.36 2.39
CA VAL A 93 1.44 6.55 0.97
C VAL A 93 1.51 8.03 0.66
N TYR A 94 2.47 8.41 -0.18
CA TYR A 94 2.68 9.78 -0.63
C TYR A 94 2.16 9.91 -2.06
N VAL A 95 1.20 10.79 -2.28
CA VAL A 95 0.53 10.95 -3.57
C VAL A 95 0.54 12.42 -3.96
N SER A 96 0.79 12.72 -5.21
CA SER A 96 0.71 14.08 -5.73
C SER A 96 -0.72 14.63 -5.69
N ALA A 97 -0.86 15.94 -5.61
CA ALA A 97 -2.17 16.58 -5.49
C ALA A 97 -3.10 16.28 -6.68
N ASP A 98 -2.56 16.14 -7.88
CA ASP A 98 -3.32 15.83 -9.09
C ASP A 98 -3.82 14.39 -9.14
N ALA A 99 -3.16 13.44 -8.45
CA ALA A 99 -3.52 12.03 -8.43
C ALA A 99 -4.34 11.61 -7.18
N ALA A 100 -4.32 12.42 -6.11
CA ALA A 100 -4.83 12.00 -4.80
C ALA A 100 -6.32 11.60 -4.81
N ASP A 101 -7.19 12.38 -5.45
CA ASP A 101 -8.62 12.08 -5.51
C ASP A 101 -8.90 10.82 -6.33
N ALA A 102 -8.18 10.62 -7.42
CA ALA A 102 -8.30 9.42 -8.24
C ALA A 102 -7.80 8.19 -7.48
N PHE A 103 -6.66 8.28 -6.82
CA PHE A 103 -6.11 7.22 -5.98
C PHE A 103 -7.11 6.79 -4.90
N VAL A 104 -7.59 7.74 -4.09
CA VAL A 104 -8.50 7.45 -2.97
C VAL A 104 -9.80 6.82 -3.46
N ARG A 105 -10.43 7.41 -4.50
CA ARG A 105 -11.66 6.87 -5.09
C ARG A 105 -11.49 5.41 -5.55
N ASP A 106 -10.41 5.13 -6.27
CA ASP A 106 -10.19 3.85 -6.92
C ASP A 106 -9.78 2.79 -5.88
N PHE A 107 -8.93 3.15 -4.92
CA PHE A 107 -8.57 2.26 -3.82
C PHE A 107 -9.76 1.95 -2.90
N VAL A 108 -10.58 2.94 -2.54
CA VAL A 108 -11.80 2.74 -1.75
C VAL A 108 -12.79 1.80 -2.47
N ARG A 109 -12.94 1.96 -3.79
CA ARG A 109 -13.77 1.05 -4.60
C ARG A 109 -13.25 -0.38 -4.56
N PHE A 110 -11.95 -0.57 -4.75
CA PHE A 110 -11.31 -1.90 -4.73
C PHE A 110 -11.39 -2.56 -3.35
N SER A 111 -11.04 -1.82 -2.31
CA SER A 111 -10.92 -2.32 -0.93
C SER A 111 -12.25 -2.41 -0.18
N HIS A 112 -13.35 -1.91 -0.79
CA HIS A 112 -14.63 -1.69 -0.11
C HIS A 112 -14.48 -0.86 1.17
N GLY A 113 -13.51 0.07 1.15
CA GLY A 113 -13.16 0.90 2.28
C GLY A 113 -14.04 2.12 2.45
N THR A 114 -13.70 2.90 3.45
CA THR A 114 -14.38 4.15 3.79
C THR A 114 -13.35 5.24 4.06
N VAL A 115 -13.59 6.45 3.56
CA VAL A 115 -12.82 7.64 3.94
C VAL A 115 -13.28 8.07 5.34
N GLU A 116 -12.40 7.97 6.32
CA GLU A 116 -12.69 8.39 7.71
C GLU A 116 -12.51 9.89 7.90
N SER A 117 -11.52 10.47 7.25
CA SER A 117 -11.25 11.91 7.31
C SER A 117 -10.53 12.40 6.06
N ASP A 118 -10.77 13.67 5.71
CA ASP A 118 -10.06 14.41 4.69
C ASP A 118 -9.75 15.80 5.26
N ASP A 119 -8.54 15.96 5.74
CA ASP A 119 -8.06 17.17 6.41
C ASP A 119 -7.18 17.97 5.46
N ALA A 120 -7.71 19.07 4.95
CA ALA A 120 -7.00 19.94 4.02
C ALA A 120 -5.82 20.72 4.66
N ARG A 121 -5.69 20.73 5.99
CA ARG A 121 -4.70 21.50 6.72
C ARG A 121 -4.02 20.73 7.85
N ALA A 122 -3.70 19.48 7.61
CA ALA A 122 -2.92 18.67 8.55
C ALA A 122 -1.54 19.32 8.81
N PRO A 123 -0.98 19.17 10.02
CA PRO A 123 0.32 19.76 10.36
C PRO A 123 1.45 19.18 9.50
N GLY A 124 2.26 20.03 8.90
CA GLY A 124 3.35 19.64 8.01
C GLY A 124 4.54 18.94 8.72
N ILE A 125 4.55 18.91 10.05
CA ILE A 125 5.55 18.14 10.81
C ILE A 125 5.57 16.65 10.39
N GLU A 126 4.42 16.10 10.02
CA GLU A 126 4.26 14.70 9.58
C GLU A 126 4.96 14.40 8.25
N ILE A 127 5.28 15.44 7.48
CA ILE A 127 5.98 15.35 6.19
C ILE A 127 7.35 16.06 6.21
N GLY A 128 7.87 16.39 7.40
CA GLY A 128 9.15 17.06 7.57
C GLY A 128 9.16 18.55 7.24
N ARG A 129 7.99 19.19 7.19
CA ARG A 129 7.80 20.62 6.89
C ARG A 129 6.99 21.30 8.00
N PRO A 130 7.56 21.50 9.20
CA PRO A 130 6.83 21.90 10.40
C PRO A 130 6.07 23.22 10.28
N ASP A 131 6.53 24.12 9.41
CA ASP A 131 5.93 25.44 9.21
C ASP A 131 4.84 25.47 8.11
N GLU A 132 4.56 24.32 7.49
CA GLU A 132 3.57 24.19 6.42
C GLU A 132 2.36 23.35 6.87
N THR A 133 1.31 23.35 6.05
CA THR A 133 0.19 22.42 6.16
C THR A 133 0.04 21.65 4.85
N TYR A 134 -0.54 20.46 4.93
CA TYR A 134 -0.80 19.62 3.76
C TYR A 134 -2.17 18.92 3.87
N ARG A 135 -2.66 18.35 2.79
CA ARG A 135 -3.89 17.54 2.82
C ARG A 135 -3.57 16.10 3.23
N ARG A 136 -4.30 15.60 4.23
CA ARG A 136 -4.18 14.24 4.74
C ARG A 136 -5.53 13.53 4.66
N ILE A 137 -5.58 12.38 3.99
CA ILE A 137 -6.80 11.58 3.87
C ILE A 137 -6.57 10.26 4.59
N ARG A 138 -7.51 9.84 5.42
CA ARG A 138 -7.47 8.55 6.10
C ARG A 138 -8.55 7.64 5.56
N VAL A 139 -8.16 6.39 5.25
CA VAL A 139 -9.02 5.35 4.72
C VAL A 139 -8.92 4.12 5.61
N THR A 140 -10.06 3.53 5.93
CA THR A 140 -10.17 2.23 6.61
C THR A 140 -10.79 1.21 5.68
N SER A 141 -10.27 -0.01 5.66
CA SER A 141 -10.76 -1.11 4.84
C SER A 141 -10.48 -2.47 5.50
N GLY A 142 -10.88 -3.56 4.84
CA GLY A 142 -10.51 -4.91 5.26
C GLY A 142 -9.00 -5.19 5.22
N PHE A 143 -8.22 -4.35 4.54
CA PHE A 143 -6.75 -4.41 4.50
C PHE A 143 -6.08 -3.60 5.63
N GLY A 144 -6.84 -3.00 6.51
CA GLY A 144 -6.35 -2.13 7.58
C GLY A 144 -6.56 -0.65 7.30
N ARG A 145 -5.75 0.18 7.96
CA ARG A 145 -5.80 1.65 7.81
C ARG A 145 -4.76 2.12 6.80
N MET A 146 -5.08 3.17 6.07
CA MET A 146 -4.18 3.86 5.16
C MET A 146 -4.25 5.36 5.39
N THR A 147 -3.10 6.00 5.53
CA THR A 147 -2.98 7.47 5.53
C THR A 147 -2.35 7.90 4.21
N VAL A 148 -3.11 8.67 3.44
CA VAL A 148 -2.67 9.31 2.20
C VAL A 148 -2.16 10.70 2.53
N LEU A 149 -0.87 10.92 2.29
CA LEU A 149 -0.21 12.21 2.46
C LEU A 149 -0.11 12.86 1.08
N VAL A 150 -0.93 13.89 0.87
CA VAL A 150 -0.96 14.60 -0.42
C VAL A 150 0.17 15.61 -0.43
N THR A 151 1.20 15.34 -1.22
CA THR A 151 2.41 16.16 -1.24
C THR A 151 2.94 16.31 -2.66
N ASP A 152 3.48 17.48 -2.96
CA ASP A 152 4.14 17.77 -4.22
C ASP A 152 5.62 18.06 -3.99
N GLY A 153 6.42 17.66 -4.98
CA GLY A 153 7.85 17.86 -4.96
C GLY A 153 8.60 16.94 -4.00
N GLN A 154 9.88 17.22 -3.83
CA GLN A 154 10.76 16.42 -3.00
C GLN A 154 10.59 16.77 -1.52
N LEU A 155 10.36 15.76 -0.70
CA LEU A 155 10.35 15.89 0.75
C LEU A 155 11.75 15.68 1.35
N PRO A 156 12.03 16.26 2.54
CA PRO A 156 13.29 16.00 3.23
C PRO A 156 13.36 14.54 3.69
N TYR A 157 14.56 13.93 3.60
CA TYR A 157 14.76 12.57 4.11
C TYR A 157 14.44 12.50 5.62
N PRO A 158 13.76 11.46 6.13
CA PRO A 158 13.35 10.21 5.46
C PRO A 158 11.93 10.22 4.88
N TYR A 159 11.27 11.33 4.79
CA TYR A 159 9.90 11.46 4.29
C TYR A 159 9.81 11.21 2.77
N GLY A 160 8.59 10.97 2.27
CA GLY A 160 8.33 10.74 0.85
C GLY A 160 8.48 9.30 0.38
N ARG A 161 8.59 8.36 1.30
CA ARG A 161 8.62 6.93 1.02
C ARG A 161 7.44 6.24 1.67
N GLU A 162 6.95 5.17 1.04
CA GLU A 162 5.95 4.32 1.67
C GLU A 162 6.49 3.77 2.98
N THR A 163 5.69 3.81 4.02
CA THR A 163 6.02 3.28 5.34
C THR A 163 4.83 2.55 5.92
N THR A 164 5.09 1.48 6.63
CA THR A 164 4.09 0.78 7.43
C THR A 164 4.25 1.21 8.88
N GLY A 165 3.17 1.74 9.47
CA GLY A 165 3.12 2.09 10.88
C GLY A 165 2.65 0.91 11.73
N TYR A 166 3.22 0.80 12.91
CA TYR A 166 2.81 -0.16 13.94
C TYR A 166 2.39 0.61 15.19
N GLU A 167 1.23 0.24 15.74
CA GLU A 167 0.68 0.82 16.96
C GLU A 167 0.84 -0.14 18.14
#